data_6c0481e1a8e6b3f3fa7cc3cb0b8e262e
#
_entry.id   6c0481e1a8e6b3f3fa7cc3cb0b8e262e
#
_cell.length_a   1.000
_cell.length_b   1.000
_cell.length_c   1.000
_cell.angle_alpha   90.00
_cell.angle_beta   90.00
_cell.angle_gamma   90.00
#
_symmetry.space_group_name_H-M   'P 1'
#
loop_
_entity.id
_entity.type
_entity.pdbx_description
1 polymer ?
#
loop_
_entity_poly.entity_id
_entity_poly.type
_entity_poly.pdbx_seq_one_letter_code
_entity_poly.pdbx_strand_id
1 'polypeptide(L)'
;GKSTLSYTIAGHPKYEVTEGEVLLDGENLLDMPVDERARAGLFLAMQYPTEVPGVKVSQFMRSAVTSIRGEAPKLREWNKELTQARENLKIDKSFISRSVNEGFSGGEKKRHEVMQLDILKPKFAVMDETDSGLDVDALRIVSEGINSYQKETNGGILMITHYKRILNYVKPDFVHVFADGHVIKT
;
A
#
# COMPACT_ATOMS: atom_id res chain seq x y z
N GLY A 1 -9.52 5.74 -15.54
CA GLY A 1 -10.50 4.96 -14.86
C GLY A 1 -10.06 4.36 -13.52
N LYS A 2 -9.35 3.20 -13.53
CA LYS A 2 -9.06 2.47 -12.27
C LYS A 2 -8.17 3.25 -11.30
N SER A 3 -7.06 3.81 -11.77
CA SER A 3 -6.18 4.63 -10.92
C SER A 3 -6.85 5.92 -10.45
N THR A 4 -7.77 6.49 -11.24
CA THR A 4 -8.60 7.62 -10.78
C THR A 4 -9.42 7.22 -9.56
N LEU A 5 -10.05 6.04 -9.59
CA LEU A 5 -10.79 5.51 -8.44
C LEU A 5 -9.90 5.35 -7.20
N SER A 6 -8.70 4.78 -7.35
CA SER A 6 -7.73 4.62 -6.26
C SER A 6 -7.36 5.95 -5.61
N TYR A 7 -7.02 6.93 -6.42
CA TYR A 7 -6.65 8.27 -5.93
C TYR A 7 -7.84 9.01 -5.31
N THR A 8 -9.05 8.84 -5.87
CA THR A 8 -10.27 9.44 -5.31
C THR A 8 -10.57 8.88 -3.92
N ILE A 9 -10.53 7.55 -3.76
CA ILE A 9 -10.72 6.89 -2.46
C ILE A 9 -9.68 7.37 -1.45
N ALA A 10 -8.42 7.53 -1.88
CA ALA A 10 -7.35 8.02 -1.02
C ALA A 10 -7.41 9.53 -0.71
N GLY A 11 -8.29 10.29 -1.38
CA GLY A 11 -8.47 11.72 -1.13
C GLY A 11 -7.50 12.63 -1.88
N HIS A 12 -7.03 12.21 -3.06
CA HIS A 12 -6.12 13.03 -3.86
C HIS A 12 -6.80 14.33 -4.29
N PRO A 13 -6.20 15.51 -4.04
CA PRO A 13 -6.85 16.84 -4.20
C PRO A 13 -7.23 17.19 -5.64
N LYS A 14 -6.74 16.44 -6.62
CA LYS A 14 -7.09 16.64 -8.04
C LYS A 14 -8.52 16.19 -8.37
N TYR A 15 -9.10 15.33 -7.54
CA TYR A 15 -10.39 14.68 -7.83
C TYR A 15 -11.43 15.13 -6.81
N GLU A 16 -12.58 15.56 -7.31
CA GLU A 16 -13.76 15.91 -6.54
C GLU A 16 -14.84 14.86 -6.78
N VAL A 17 -15.45 14.38 -5.70
CA VAL A 17 -16.58 13.45 -5.77
C VAL A 17 -17.86 14.26 -5.74
N THR A 18 -18.65 14.15 -6.79
CA THR A 18 -19.90 14.91 -6.93
C THR A 18 -21.10 14.15 -6.35
N GLU A 19 -21.05 12.81 -6.35
CA GLU A 19 -22.14 11.97 -5.87
C GLU A 19 -21.58 10.63 -5.36
N GLY A 20 -22.33 9.99 -4.44
CA GLY A 20 -22.00 8.69 -3.87
C GLY A 20 -21.24 8.78 -2.55
N GLU A 21 -20.88 7.62 -2.01
CA GLU A 21 -20.18 7.48 -0.74
C GLU A 21 -19.13 6.36 -0.81
N VAL A 22 -18.13 6.44 0.06
CA VAL A 22 -17.13 5.38 0.26
C VAL A 22 -17.06 5.08 1.76
N LEU A 23 -17.58 3.94 2.16
CA LEU A 23 -17.67 3.56 3.56
C LEU A 23 -16.52 2.63 3.97
N LEU A 24 -15.85 2.95 5.08
CA LEU A 24 -14.92 2.07 5.78
C LEU A 24 -15.40 1.92 7.23
N ASP A 25 -15.76 0.72 7.64
CA ASP A 25 -16.38 0.43 8.96
C ASP A 25 -17.63 1.30 9.27
N GLY A 26 -18.38 1.68 8.23
CA GLY A 26 -19.60 2.50 8.35
C GLY A 26 -19.35 4.02 8.37
N GLU A 27 -18.10 4.47 8.33
CA GLU A 27 -17.74 5.88 8.25
C GLU A 27 -17.43 6.27 6.80
N ASN A 28 -17.95 7.42 6.35
CA ASN A 28 -17.73 7.89 4.99
C ASN A 28 -16.33 8.52 4.86
N LEU A 29 -15.43 7.87 4.12
CA LEU A 29 -14.07 8.37 3.87
C LEU A 29 -14.06 9.71 3.13
N LEU A 30 -15.10 10.02 2.36
CA LEU A 30 -15.15 11.26 1.58
C LEU A 30 -15.24 12.51 2.47
N ASP A 31 -15.75 12.36 3.69
CA ASP A 31 -15.85 13.43 4.67
C ASP A 31 -14.53 13.68 5.44
N MET A 32 -13.53 12.80 5.22
CA MET A 32 -12.26 12.84 5.92
C MET A 32 -11.15 13.45 5.05
N PRO A 33 -10.25 14.29 5.61
CA PRO A 33 -9.00 14.66 4.96
C PRO A 33 -8.08 13.42 4.79
N VAL A 34 -7.09 13.52 3.92
CA VAL A 34 -6.21 12.41 3.50
C VAL A 34 -5.56 11.68 4.69
N ASP A 35 -5.05 12.44 5.65
CA ASP A 35 -4.37 11.90 6.83
C ASP A 35 -5.34 11.19 7.79
N GLU A 36 -6.59 11.62 7.89
CA GLU A 36 -7.62 10.94 8.67
C GLU A 36 -8.05 9.63 8.01
N ARG A 37 -8.18 9.58 6.66
CA ARG A 37 -8.42 8.33 5.93
C ARG A 37 -7.33 7.29 6.21
N ALA A 38 -6.07 7.72 6.24
CA ALA A 38 -4.95 6.84 6.58
C ALA A 38 -5.04 6.34 8.03
N ARG A 39 -5.35 7.22 9.00
CA ARG A 39 -5.56 6.83 10.40
C ARG A 39 -6.78 5.95 10.61
N ALA A 40 -7.83 6.13 9.81
CA ALA A 40 -9.02 5.25 9.82
C ALA A 40 -8.71 3.83 9.34
N GLY A 41 -7.56 3.64 8.67
CA GLY A 41 -7.07 2.35 8.23
C GLY A 41 -7.06 2.14 6.72
N LEU A 42 -7.14 3.20 5.93
CA LEU A 42 -6.97 3.12 4.48
C LEU A 42 -5.49 3.22 4.10
N PHE A 43 -5.04 2.37 3.18
CA PHE A 43 -3.71 2.42 2.58
C PHE A 43 -3.79 2.46 1.06
N LEU A 44 -2.93 3.25 0.42
CA LEU A 44 -2.77 3.27 -1.03
C LEU A 44 -1.33 2.94 -1.42
N ALA A 45 -1.12 1.81 -2.11
CA ALA A 45 0.08 1.55 -2.89
C ALA A 45 -0.09 2.20 -4.27
N MET A 46 0.73 3.20 -4.56
CA MET A 46 0.60 4.02 -5.76
C MET A 46 1.22 3.35 -6.98
N GLN A 47 0.66 3.58 -8.16
CA GLN A 47 1.28 3.17 -9.42
C GLN A 47 2.70 3.77 -9.55
N TYR A 48 2.85 5.05 -9.22
CA TYR A 48 4.11 5.79 -9.23
C TYR A 48 4.38 6.41 -7.86
N PRO A 49 5.09 5.71 -6.96
CA PRO A 49 5.41 6.25 -5.64
C PRO A 49 6.29 7.50 -5.71
N THR A 50 5.87 8.53 -4.96
CA THR A 50 6.57 9.82 -4.91
C THR A 50 7.93 9.68 -4.22
N GLU A 51 8.94 10.34 -4.77
CA GLU A 51 10.25 10.46 -4.15
C GLU A 51 10.24 11.56 -3.09
N VAL A 52 10.87 11.30 -1.93
CA VAL A 52 11.00 12.27 -0.84
C VAL A 52 12.49 12.44 -0.51
N PRO A 53 13.22 13.30 -1.25
CA PRO A 53 14.65 13.50 -1.03
C PRO A 53 14.96 13.97 0.40
N GLY A 54 16.04 13.45 0.97
CA GLY A 54 16.50 13.81 2.30
C GLY A 54 15.74 13.16 3.47
N VAL A 55 14.61 12.50 3.24
CA VAL A 55 13.87 11.78 4.27
C VAL A 55 14.20 10.29 4.20
N LYS A 56 14.90 9.76 5.18
CA LYS A 56 15.27 8.33 5.22
C LYS A 56 14.05 7.43 5.38
N VAL A 57 14.05 6.26 4.73
CA VAL A 57 13.00 5.24 4.85
C VAL A 57 12.70 4.92 6.32
N SER A 58 13.73 4.73 7.16
CA SER A 58 13.55 4.43 8.59
C SER A 58 12.83 5.55 9.37
N GLN A 59 13.11 6.81 9.04
CA GLN A 59 12.47 7.98 9.66
C GLN A 59 11.02 8.13 9.19
N PHE A 60 10.80 8.02 7.88
CA PHE A 60 9.47 8.05 7.26
C PHE A 60 8.56 6.98 7.88
N MET A 61 9.03 5.73 7.91
CA MET A 61 8.26 4.62 8.45
C MET A 61 7.93 4.80 9.94
N ARG A 62 8.91 5.29 10.74
CA ARG A 62 8.66 5.55 12.15
C ARG A 62 7.63 6.65 12.37
N SER A 63 7.68 7.72 11.58
CA SER A 63 6.70 8.81 11.63
C SER A 63 5.30 8.32 11.25
N ALA A 64 5.18 7.52 10.19
CA ALA A 64 3.92 6.92 9.77
C ALA A 64 3.32 6.03 10.87
N VAL A 65 4.12 5.14 11.45
CA VAL A 65 3.70 4.28 12.58
C VAL A 65 3.25 5.11 13.77
N THR A 66 3.99 6.17 14.12
CA THR A 66 3.62 7.07 15.22
C THR A 66 2.26 7.73 14.97
N SER A 67 2.01 8.18 13.74
CA SER A 67 0.73 8.79 13.37
C SER A 67 -0.45 7.81 13.42
N ILE A 68 -0.23 6.55 13.02
CA ILE A 68 -1.28 5.51 13.02
C ILE A 68 -1.54 4.98 14.45
N ARG A 69 -0.50 4.76 15.25
CA ARG A 69 -0.61 4.17 16.59
C ARG A 69 -0.89 5.21 17.69
N GLY A 70 -0.76 6.52 17.38
CA GLY A 70 -0.92 7.62 18.33
C GLY A 70 0.30 7.88 19.21
N GLU A 71 1.29 6.97 19.25
CA GLU A 71 2.53 7.11 20.01
C GLU A 71 3.74 6.53 19.26
N ALA A 72 4.91 7.08 19.56
CA ALA A 72 6.14 6.60 18.95
C ALA A 72 6.54 5.24 19.53
N PRO A 73 6.84 4.24 18.69
CA PRO A 73 7.29 2.94 19.18
C PRO A 73 8.64 3.05 19.89
N LYS A 74 8.86 2.23 20.92
CA LYS A 74 10.16 2.14 21.61
C LYS A 74 11.24 1.71 20.62
N LEU A 75 12.41 2.34 20.65
CA LEU A 75 13.48 2.14 19.67
C LEU A 75 13.89 0.68 19.48
N ARG A 76 13.94 -0.11 20.56
CA ARG A 76 14.32 -1.52 20.48
C ARG A 76 13.26 -2.35 19.74
N GLU A 77 12.00 -2.13 20.06
CA GLU A 77 10.85 -2.81 19.42
C GLU A 77 10.75 -2.39 17.96
N TRP A 78 10.86 -1.10 17.70
CA TRP A 78 10.88 -0.54 16.35
C TRP A 78 11.98 -1.14 15.46
N ASN A 79 13.22 -1.20 15.96
CA ASN A 79 14.32 -1.76 15.20
C ASN A 79 14.10 -3.25 14.88
N LYS A 80 13.49 -4.00 15.79
CA LYS A 80 13.14 -5.41 15.56
C LYS A 80 12.06 -5.54 14.50
N GLU A 81 10.98 -4.78 14.60
CA GLU A 81 9.87 -4.77 13.67
C GLU A 81 10.32 -4.39 12.25
N LEU A 82 11.07 -3.28 12.11
CA LEU A 82 11.58 -2.82 10.82
C LEU A 82 12.57 -3.83 10.20
N THR A 83 13.41 -4.47 11.03
CA THR A 83 14.34 -5.50 10.56
C THR A 83 13.59 -6.71 10.04
N GLN A 84 12.59 -7.19 10.78
CA GLN A 84 11.79 -8.34 10.37
C GLN A 84 11.02 -8.07 9.05
N ALA A 85 10.35 -6.92 8.94
CA ALA A 85 9.61 -6.56 7.73
C ALA A 85 10.54 -6.46 6.51
N ARG A 86 11.73 -5.88 6.69
CA ARG A 86 12.75 -5.79 5.67
C ARG A 86 13.24 -7.17 5.21
N GLU A 87 13.52 -8.07 6.15
CA GLU A 87 14.03 -9.42 5.86
C GLU A 87 12.99 -10.28 5.15
N ASN A 88 11.72 -10.20 5.56
CA ASN A 88 10.61 -10.89 4.91
C ASN A 88 10.53 -10.56 3.41
N LEU A 89 10.87 -9.33 3.04
CA LEU A 89 10.82 -8.83 1.66
C LEU A 89 12.18 -8.87 0.94
N LYS A 90 13.21 -9.49 1.57
CA LYS A 90 14.57 -9.57 1.03
C LYS A 90 15.14 -8.21 0.63
N ILE A 91 14.86 -7.20 1.44
CA ILE A 91 15.39 -5.84 1.24
C ILE A 91 16.73 -5.71 1.96
N ASP A 92 17.75 -5.17 1.25
CA ASP A 92 19.09 -4.97 1.82
C ASP A 92 19.08 -4.01 3.02
N LYS A 93 19.98 -4.23 3.99
CA LYS A 93 20.06 -3.42 5.20
C LYS A 93 20.32 -1.93 4.92
N SER A 94 21.08 -1.61 3.89
CA SER A 94 21.39 -0.22 3.53
C SER A 94 20.17 0.57 3.06
N PHE A 95 19.12 -0.14 2.60
CA PHE A 95 17.91 0.45 2.06
C PHE A 95 17.21 1.42 3.04
N ILE A 96 17.14 1.07 4.33
CA ILE A 96 16.46 1.88 5.35
C ILE A 96 17.13 3.22 5.64
N SER A 97 18.39 3.40 5.20
CA SER A 97 19.15 4.65 5.33
C SER A 97 19.06 5.54 4.08
N ARG A 98 18.52 5.03 2.98
CA ARG A 98 18.30 5.79 1.74
C ARG A 98 17.07 6.69 1.87
N SER A 99 17.02 7.76 1.07
CA SER A 99 15.84 8.61 0.94
C SER A 99 14.67 7.83 0.32
N VAL A 100 13.45 8.12 0.78
CA VAL A 100 12.23 7.43 0.33
C VAL A 100 12.08 7.53 -1.19
N ASN A 101 12.06 6.39 -1.86
CA ASN A 101 11.89 6.19 -3.30
C ASN A 101 12.93 6.84 -4.20
N GLU A 102 13.88 7.63 -3.66
CA GLU A 102 14.92 8.32 -4.44
C GLU A 102 15.91 7.31 -5.02
N GLY A 103 15.95 7.24 -6.36
CA GLY A 103 16.81 6.32 -7.08
C GLY A 103 16.50 4.83 -6.84
N PHE A 104 15.31 4.48 -6.36
CA PHE A 104 14.89 3.10 -6.22
C PHE A 104 14.55 2.50 -7.58
N SER A 105 14.94 1.24 -7.80
CA SER A 105 14.43 0.45 -8.90
C SER A 105 12.91 0.20 -8.75
N GLY A 106 12.23 -0.17 -9.82
CA GLY A 106 10.80 -0.52 -9.75
C GLY A 106 10.51 -1.58 -8.70
N GLY A 107 11.32 -2.64 -8.66
CA GLY A 107 11.19 -3.71 -7.66
C GLY A 107 11.44 -3.24 -6.23
N GLU A 108 12.38 -2.35 -5.99
CA GLU A 108 12.63 -1.74 -4.68
C GLU A 108 11.45 -0.88 -4.23
N LYS A 109 10.87 -0.06 -5.12
CA LYS A 109 9.68 0.76 -4.83
C LYS A 109 8.51 -0.13 -4.40
N LYS A 110 8.24 -1.21 -5.12
CA LYS A 110 7.13 -2.12 -4.80
C LYS A 110 7.36 -2.93 -3.52
N ARG A 111 8.58 -3.40 -3.26
CA ARG A 111 8.91 -4.03 -1.96
C ARG A 111 8.78 -3.04 -0.81
N HIS A 112 9.14 -1.76 -1.02
CA HIS A 112 8.94 -0.71 -0.01
C HIS A 112 7.45 -0.47 0.29
N GLU A 113 6.58 -0.46 -0.72
CA GLU A 113 5.13 -0.35 -0.52
C GLU A 113 4.57 -1.54 0.29
N VAL A 114 5.01 -2.77 -0.02
CA VAL A 114 4.59 -3.95 0.74
C VAL A 114 5.19 -3.96 2.15
N MET A 115 6.38 -3.40 2.36
CA MET A 115 6.93 -3.20 3.71
C MET A 115 6.09 -2.20 4.52
N GLN A 116 5.58 -1.14 3.90
CA GLN A 116 4.64 -0.23 4.55
C GLN A 116 3.34 -0.96 4.93
N LEU A 117 2.79 -1.77 4.01
CA LEU A 117 1.60 -2.58 4.25
C LEU A 117 1.77 -3.53 5.45
N ASP A 118 2.91 -4.22 5.53
CA ASP A 118 3.24 -5.16 6.62
C ASP A 118 3.36 -4.45 7.97
N ILE A 119 3.99 -3.29 8.02
CA ILE A 119 4.24 -2.54 9.27
C ILE A 119 3.00 -1.76 9.72
N LEU A 120 2.31 -1.08 8.81
CA LEU A 120 1.17 -0.21 9.14
C LEU A 120 -0.11 -1.00 9.39
N LYS A 121 -0.24 -2.19 8.83
CA LYS A 121 -1.39 -3.11 9.00
C LYS A 121 -2.74 -2.41 8.83
N PRO A 122 -2.99 -1.75 7.69
CA PRO A 122 -4.24 -1.05 7.45
C PRO A 122 -5.44 -2.01 7.48
N LYS A 123 -6.64 -1.49 7.64
CA LYS A 123 -7.88 -2.27 7.53
C LYS A 123 -8.21 -2.60 6.07
N PHE A 124 -7.90 -1.66 5.18
CA PHE A 124 -8.15 -1.79 3.75
C PHE A 124 -7.00 -1.22 2.93
N ALA A 125 -6.49 -2.00 2.00
CA ALA A 125 -5.42 -1.60 1.10
C ALA A 125 -5.91 -1.50 -0.35
N VAL A 126 -5.70 -0.36 -0.98
CA VAL A 126 -5.84 -0.18 -2.42
C VAL A 126 -4.45 -0.32 -3.05
N MET A 127 -4.28 -1.27 -3.95
CA MET A 127 -2.99 -1.59 -4.57
C MET A 127 -3.09 -1.36 -6.08
N ASP A 128 -2.52 -0.23 -6.54
CA ASP A 128 -2.62 0.18 -7.94
C ASP A 128 -1.38 -0.26 -8.73
N GLU A 129 -1.56 -1.28 -9.58
CA GLU A 129 -0.53 -1.87 -10.43
C GLU A 129 0.77 -2.26 -9.67
N THR A 130 0.62 -2.83 -8.49
CA THR A 130 1.76 -3.24 -7.64
C THR A 130 2.62 -4.32 -8.29
N ASP A 131 2.12 -5.03 -9.29
CA ASP A 131 2.81 -6.06 -10.07
C ASP A 131 3.48 -5.53 -11.35
N SER A 132 3.31 -4.25 -11.68
CA SER A 132 3.86 -3.67 -12.90
C SER A 132 5.38 -3.55 -12.85
N GLY A 133 6.05 -3.96 -13.94
CA GLY A 133 7.51 -3.83 -14.07
C GLY A 133 8.34 -4.78 -13.19
N LEU A 134 7.72 -5.73 -12.50
CA LEU A 134 8.42 -6.72 -11.69
C LEU A 134 8.89 -7.91 -12.53
N ASP A 135 10.09 -8.40 -12.25
CA ASP A 135 10.51 -9.74 -12.66
C ASP A 135 9.77 -10.83 -11.83
N VAL A 136 9.98 -12.08 -12.19
CA VAL A 136 9.28 -13.22 -11.56
C VAL A 136 9.62 -13.35 -10.07
N ASP A 137 10.88 -13.10 -9.69
CA ASP A 137 11.30 -13.22 -8.29
C ASP A 137 10.77 -12.08 -7.43
N ALA A 138 10.83 -10.85 -7.93
CA ALA A 138 10.26 -9.69 -7.25
C ALA A 138 8.74 -9.83 -7.11
N LEU A 139 8.05 -10.31 -8.16
CA LEU A 139 6.61 -10.55 -8.13
C LEU A 139 6.24 -11.58 -7.06
N ARG A 140 7.01 -12.67 -6.95
CA ARG A 140 6.79 -13.69 -5.93
C ARG A 140 6.94 -13.12 -4.51
N ILE A 141 8.04 -12.39 -4.24
CA ILE A 141 8.30 -11.78 -2.93
C ILE A 141 7.20 -10.79 -2.54
N VAL A 142 6.81 -9.91 -3.46
CA VAL A 142 5.74 -8.93 -3.26
C VAL A 142 4.42 -9.65 -2.97
N SER A 143 4.09 -10.68 -3.72
CA SER A 143 2.85 -11.45 -3.54
C SER A 143 2.84 -12.23 -2.21
N GLU A 144 3.97 -12.81 -1.80
CA GLU A 144 4.12 -13.45 -0.48
C GLU A 144 3.86 -12.45 0.66
N GLY A 145 4.40 -11.21 0.54
CA GLY A 145 4.15 -10.15 1.52
C GLY A 145 2.68 -9.74 1.58
N ILE A 146 2.01 -9.61 0.43
CA ILE A 146 0.57 -9.30 0.36
C ILE A 146 -0.26 -10.40 1.02
N ASN A 147 0.04 -11.67 0.74
CA ASN A 147 -0.66 -12.81 1.32
C ASN A 147 -0.42 -12.90 2.84
N SER A 148 0.80 -12.60 3.31
CA SER A 148 1.12 -12.56 4.74
C SER A 148 0.29 -11.49 5.46
N TYR A 149 0.25 -10.28 4.93
CA TYR A 149 -0.57 -9.20 5.47
C TYR A 149 -2.06 -9.61 5.56
N GLN A 150 -2.63 -10.13 4.49
CA GLN A 150 -4.03 -10.53 4.46
C GLN A 150 -4.33 -11.64 5.48
N LYS A 151 -3.43 -12.62 5.59
CA LYS A 151 -3.55 -13.73 6.55
C LYS A 151 -3.46 -13.26 8.01
N GLU A 152 -2.59 -12.29 8.30
CA GLU A 152 -2.37 -11.78 9.65
C GLU A 152 -3.46 -10.84 10.12
N THR A 153 -3.96 -9.99 9.21
CA THR A 153 -4.89 -8.90 9.56
C THR A 153 -6.33 -9.18 9.20
N ASN A 154 -6.57 -10.14 8.29
CA ASN A 154 -7.86 -10.31 7.59
C ASN A 154 -8.33 -8.99 6.93
N GLY A 155 -7.39 -8.11 6.57
CA GLY A 155 -7.65 -6.82 5.92
C GLY A 155 -8.19 -6.98 4.52
N GLY A 156 -9.04 -6.04 4.10
CA GLY A 156 -9.54 -5.98 2.73
C GLY A 156 -8.46 -5.51 1.75
N ILE A 157 -8.45 -6.06 0.54
CA ILE A 157 -7.52 -5.64 -0.51
C ILE A 157 -8.31 -5.39 -1.81
N LEU A 158 -8.21 -4.18 -2.34
CA LEU A 158 -8.61 -3.86 -3.70
C LEU A 158 -7.35 -3.81 -4.57
N MET A 159 -7.15 -4.83 -5.38
CA MET A 159 -6.00 -4.92 -6.29
C MET A 159 -6.39 -4.52 -7.71
N ILE A 160 -5.71 -3.53 -8.25
CA ILE A 160 -5.84 -3.12 -9.65
C ILE A 160 -4.64 -3.67 -10.39
N THR A 161 -4.89 -4.46 -11.43
CA THR A 161 -3.84 -5.01 -12.29
C THR A 161 -4.30 -5.14 -13.74
N HIS A 162 -3.34 -5.10 -14.65
CA HIS A 162 -3.50 -5.44 -16.06
C HIS A 162 -2.93 -6.82 -16.41
N TYR A 163 -2.27 -7.48 -15.46
CA TYR A 163 -1.53 -8.72 -15.72
C TYR A 163 -2.11 -9.89 -14.93
N LYS A 164 -2.45 -10.95 -15.65
CA LYS A 164 -2.96 -12.20 -15.03
C LYS A 164 -1.93 -12.90 -14.16
N ARG A 165 -0.63 -12.63 -14.36
CA ARG A 165 0.47 -13.35 -13.68
C ARG A 165 0.44 -13.24 -12.15
N ILE A 166 -0.06 -12.12 -11.58
CA ILE A 166 -0.19 -11.96 -10.13
C ILE A 166 -1.21 -12.95 -9.54
N LEU A 167 -2.24 -13.34 -10.30
CA LEU A 167 -3.27 -14.28 -9.88
C LEU A 167 -2.73 -15.71 -9.67
N ASN A 168 -1.51 -15.99 -10.13
CA ASN A 168 -0.83 -17.25 -9.83
C ASN A 168 -0.35 -17.32 -8.37
N TYR A 169 -0.22 -16.18 -7.71
CA TYR A 169 0.32 -16.05 -6.35
C TYR A 169 -0.72 -15.52 -5.36
N VAL A 170 -1.57 -14.58 -5.79
CA VAL A 170 -2.62 -13.96 -4.97
C VAL A 170 -3.97 -14.38 -5.54
N LYS A 171 -4.77 -15.10 -4.73
CA LYS A 171 -6.11 -15.55 -5.14
C LYS A 171 -7.14 -14.55 -4.70
N PRO A 172 -7.85 -13.87 -5.62
CA PRO A 172 -8.93 -12.97 -5.28
C PRO A 172 -10.22 -13.76 -4.93
N ASP A 173 -11.02 -13.22 -4.02
CA ASP A 173 -12.37 -13.71 -3.75
C ASP A 173 -13.33 -13.29 -4.86
N PHE A 174 -13.12 -12.07 -5.40
CA PHE A 174 -13.94 -11.48 -6.47
C PHE A 174 -13.05 -10.88 -7.56
N VAL A 175 -13.53 -10.91 -8.78
CA VAL A 175 -12.88 -10.26 -9.91
C VAL A 175 -13.89 -9.35 -10.61
N HIS A 176 -13.62 -8.06 -10.61
CA HIS A 176 -14.47 -7.06 -11.26
C HIS A 176 -13.85 -6.58 -12.56
N VAL A 177 -14.66 -6.56 -13.62
CA VAL A 177 -14.29 -5.93 -14.89
C VAL A 177 -14.78 -4.49 -14.87
N PHE A 178 -13.84 -3.55 -14.90
CA PHE A 178 -14.11 -2.12 -14.85
C PHE A 178 -13.86 -1.48 -16.22
N ALA A 179 -14.89 -0.90 -16.81
CA ALA A 179 -14.82 -0.19 -18.09
C ALA A 179 -15.75 1.03 -18.07
N ASP A 180 -15.35 2.08 -18.76
CA ASP A 180 -16.12 3.34 -18.92
C ASP A 180 -16.68 3.92 -17.60
N GLY A 181 -15.90 3.79 -16.52
CA GLY A 181 -16.28 4.30 -15.19
C GLY A 181 -17.20 3.38 -14.39
N HIS A 182 -17.53 2.20 -14.89
CA HIS A 182 -18.48 1.28 -14.26
C HIS A 182 -17.90 -0.13 -14.07
N VAL A 183 -18.38 -0.83 -13.05
CA VAL A 183 -18.21 -2.28 -12.95
C VAL A 183 -19.22 -2.95 -13.87
N ILE A 184 -18.74 -3.54 -14.97
CA ILE A 184 -19.60 -4.15 -15.99
C ILE A 184 -19.81 -5.65 -15.77
N LYS A 185 -18.97 -6.27 -14.95
CA LYS A 185 -19.05 -7.70 -14.60
C LYS A 185 -18.31 -7.95 -13.28
N THR A 186 -18.86 -8.84 -12.46
CA THR A 186 -18.26 -9.45 -11.27
C THR A 186 -18.16 -10.94 -11.45
#